data_36c17d169ac2df83fcf9584825b89ae5
#
_entry.id   36c17d169ac2df83fcf9584825b89ae5
#
_cell.length_a   1.000
_cell.length_b   1.000
_cell.length_c   1.000
_cell.angle_alpha   90.00
_cell.angle_beta   90.00
_cell.angle_gamma   90.00
#
_symmetry.space_group_name_H-M   'P 1'
#
loop_
_entity.id
_entity.type
_entity.pdbx_description
1 polymer ?
#
loop_
_entity_poly.entity_id
_entity_poly.type
_entity_poly.pdbx_seq_one_letter_code
_entity_poly.pdbx_strand_id
1 'polypeptide(L)'
;MSRMVGTVSRGVRAPIIRSGDDLVEIVTKSVLEAAAQPEDGFAIRDRDVVAMTEAIVARAQGNYASVDDIAADVKEKLGGETVGVIFPILSRNRFAVCLRGIAKGAKKIILMLSYPSDEVGNHLIDPDVMDEKGVDPYRDVLTLEKYRELFGYTVHPFTGVDYVAYYMDLIRDCGAEAEVIFANDAKAILPYTKNVINCDIHTRKRTKRRLIAAGAEKVFSLDEILTAPVNGSGYNENYGLLGTNKATEDTVKLFPRDCQSMVEAIQKKLYDATGKHVEVMVYGDGAFKDPVGKIWELADPVVSPAYTAGLEGTPNELKLKYLADNDFAGLNGEELRQAIKGRIAAKDGSSLVGNMVSEGTTPRRLTDLIGSLCDLTSGSGDKGTPIVYIQGYFDNYTTE
;
A
#
# COMPACT_ATOMS: atom_id res chain seq x y z
N MET A 1 -27.78 -21.72 21.02
CA MET A 1 -28.13 -20.33 20.61
C MET A 1 -27.30 -20.01 19.41
N SER A 2 -27.88 -19.48 18.34
CA SER A 2 -27.13 -19.05 17.18
C SER A 2 -26.14 -17.94 17.57
N ARG A 3 -24.95 -17.99 17.04
CA ARG A 3 -23.91 -16.99 17.28
C ARG A 3 -24.35 -15.65 16.68
N MET A 4 -24.50 -14.63 17.51
CA MET A 4 -24.92 -13.28 17.06
C MET A 4 -23.76 -12.39 16.60
N VAL A 5 -22.55 -12.72 17.00
CA VAL A 5 -21.33 -11.97 16.62
C VAL A 5 -20.63 -12.72 15.49
N GLY A 6 -20.51 -12.07 14.36
CA GLY A 6 -19.77 -12.58 13.18
C GLY A 6 -18.27 -12.37 13.31
N THR A 7 -17.69 -11.61 12.38
CA THR A 7 -16.25 -11.29 12.38
C THR A 7 -15.86 -10.40 13.55
N VAL A 8 -14.78 -10.76 14.22
CA VAL A 8 -14.13 -9.95 15.27
C VAL A 8 -12.69 -9.71 14.90
N SER A 9 -12.25 -8.46 14.87
CA SER A 9 -10.86 -8.06 14.62
C SER A 9 -10.25 -7.47 15.89
N ARG A 10 -9.06 -7.96 16.27
CA ARG A 10 -8.35 -7.55 17.48
C ARG A 10 -6.94 -7.14 17.16
N GLY A 11 -6.53 -5.94 17.60
CA GLY A 11 -5.13 -5.54 17.63
C GLY A 11 -4.39 -6.27 18.76
N VAL A 12 -3.33 -6.98 18.42
CA VAL A 12 -2.49 -7.71 19.36
C VAL A 12 -1.20 -6.94 19.59
N ARG A 13 -0.86 -6.68 20.84
CA ARG A 13 0.37 -6.00 21.23
C ARG A 13 1.59 -6.86 20.97
N ALA A 14 2.68 -6.22 20.58
CA ALA A 14 3.98 -6.84 20.42
C ALA A 14 5.07 -6.01 21.10
N PRO A 15 6.22 -6.59 21.46
CA PRO A 15 7.37 -5.82 21.87
C PRO A 15 7.85 -4.91 20.74
N ILE A 16 8.71 -3.94 21.08
CA ILE A 16 9.37 -3.11 20.07
C ILE A 16 10.32 -3.98 19.25
N ILE A 17 10.00 -4.17 17.99
CA ILE A 17 10.78 -4.99 17.06
C ILE A 17 12.08 -4.27 16.68
N ARG A 18 13.17 -5.01 16.64
CA ARG A 18 14.51 -4.54 16.23
C ARG A 18 15.05 -5.40 15.09
N SER A 19 16.07 -4.90 14.42
CA SER A 19 16.80 -5.67 13.43
C SER A 19 17.42 -6.91 14.06
N GLY A 20 17.18 -8.07 13.42
CA GLY A 20 17.64 -9.38 13.88
C GLY A 20 16.69 -10.12 14.81
N ASP A 21 15.57 -9.52 15.21
CA ASP A 21 14.56 -10.19 16.03
C ASP A 21 13.89 -11.35 15.27
N ASP A 22 13.64 -12.45 15.99
CA ASP A 22 12.89 -13.60 15.49
C ASP A 22 11.38 -13.30 15.49
N LEU A 23 10.87 -12.80 14.36
CA LEU A 23 9.45 -12.50 14.22
C LEU A 23 8.55 -13.73 14.28
N VAL A 24 9.02 -14.89 13.86
CA VAL A 24 8.22 -16.12 13.94
C VAL A 24 7.92 -16.44 15.40
N GLU A 25 8.94 -16.34 16.26
CA GLU A 25 8.77 -16.53 17.71
C GLU A 25 7.90 -15.43 18.33
N ILE A 26 8.20 -14.15 18.03
CA ILE A 26 7.51 -13.01 18.64
C ILE A 26 6.02 -13.00 18.28
N VAL A 27 5.68 -13.19 17.01
CA VAL A 27 4.26 -13.17 16.56
C VAL A 27 3.51 -14.33 17.16
N THR A 28 4.08 -15.55 17.10
CA THR A 28 3.46 -16.76 17.67
C THR A 28 3.19 -16.56 19.16
N LYS A 29 4.21 -16.14 19.91
CA LYS A 29 4.10 -15.91 21.36
C LYS A 29 3.06 -14.83 21.67
N SER A 30 3.09 -13.69 20.98
CA SER A 30 2.14 -12.59 21.21
C SER A 30 0.69 -13.03 21.00
N VAL A 31 0.43 -13.82 19.97
CA VAL A 31 -0.92 -14.34 19.69
C VAL A 31 -1.37 -15.33 20.76
N LEU A 32 -0.49 -16.26 21.16
CA LEU A 32 -0.82 -17.24 22.21
C LEU A 32 -1.04 -16.57 23.59
N GLU A 33 -0.22 -15.60 23.93
CA GLU A 33 -0.37 -14.82 25.17
C GLU A 33 -1.65 -13.99 25.17
N ALA A 34 -2.00 -13.36 24.03
CA ALA A 34 -3.25 -12.63 23.88
C ALA A 34 -4.47 -13.54 24.01
N ALA A 35 -4.43 -14.73 23.41
CA ALA A 35 -5.49 -15.71 23.50
C ALA A 35 -5.71 -16.22 24.93
N ALA A 36 -4.65 -16.31 25.71
CA ALA A 36 -4.67 -16.82 27.09
C ALA A 36 -5.01 -15.77 28.16
N GLN A 37 -5.27 -14.49 27.78
CA GLN A 37 -5.59 -13.44 28.76
C GLN A 37 -6.91 -13.76 29.52
N PRO A 38 -6.97 -13.46 30.84
CA PRO A 38 -8.17 -13.78 31.64
C PRO A 38 -9.43 -13.00 31.22
N GLU A 39 -9.29 -11.73 30.86
CA GLU A 39 -10.42 -10.83 30.59
C GLU A 39 -10.77 -10.75 29.10
N ASP A 40 -9.74 -10.59 28.24
CA ASP A 40 -9.90 -10.34 26.80
C ASP A 40 -9.48 -11.53 25.95
N GLY A 41 -9.21 -12.69 26.57
CA GLY A 41 -8.77 -13.89 25.88
C GLY A 41 -9.82 -14.45 24.92
N PHE A 42 -9.36 -15.29 24.00
CA PHE A 42 -10.20 -15.88 22.98
C PHE A 42 -9.74 -17.29 22.62
N ALA A 43 -10.68 -18.14 22.20
CA ALA A 43 -10.34 -19.47 21.70
C ALA A 43 -9.87 -19.37 20.24
N ILE A 44 -8.65 -19.82 19.96
CA ILE A 44 -8.13 -19.94 18.60
C ILE A 44 -8.92 -21.01 17.85
N ARG A 45 -9.32 -20.75 16.60
CA ARG A 45 -10.12 -21.62 15.76
C ARG A 45 -9.47 -21.86 14.41
N ASP A 46 -9.90 -22.93 13.76
CA ASP A 46 -9.52 -23.18 12.37
C ASP A 46 -10.03 -22.06 11.47
N ARG A 47 -9.19 -21.63 10.51
CA ARG A 47 -9.43 -20.50 9.59
C ARG A 47 -9.54 -19.11 10.24
N ASP A 48 -9.18 -18.95 11.51
CA ASP A 48 -8.89 -17.61 12.02
C ASP A 48 -7.65 -17.04 11.30
N VAL A 49 -7.51 -15.72 11.28
CA VAL A 49 -6.41 -15.08 10.54
C VAL A 49 -5.51 -14.31 11.51
N VAL A 50 -4.21 -14.53 11.37
CA VAL A 50 -3.15 -13.71 11.98
C VAL A 50 -2.52 -12.86 10.89
N ALA A 51 -2.53 -11.57 11.06
CA ALA A 51 -1.90 -10.65 10.13
C ALA A 51 -0.88 -9.76 10.86
N MET A 52 0.20 -9.41 10.18
CA MET A 52 1.19 -8.49 10.71
C MET A 52 1.56 -7.43 9.67
N THR A 53 1.83 -6.21 10.13
CA THR A 53 2.21 -5.13 9.21
C THR A 53 3.58 -5.38 8.58
N GLU A 54 3.71 -5.03 7.30
CA GLU A 54 4.97 -5.10 6.56
C GLU A 54 6.11 -4.35 7.30
N ALA A 55 5.74 -3.31 8.03
CA ALA A 55 6.70 -2.45 8.72
C ALA A 55 7.53 -3.20 9.77
N ILE A 56 6.92 -4.09 10.57
CA ILE A 56 7.69 -4.87 11.55
C ILE A 56 8.53 -5.96 10.88
N VAL A 57 8.08 -6.48 9.74
CA VAL A 57 8.83 -7.48 8.97
C VAL A 57 10.10 -6.87 8.40
N ALA A 58 9.99 -5.75 7.68
CA ALA A 58 11.14 -5.03 7.15
C ALA A 58 12.11 -4.58 8.26
N ARG A 59 11.56 -4.17 9.43
CA ARG A 59 12.36 -3.77 10.58
C ARG A 59 13.16 -4.93 11.16
N ALA A 60 12.54 -6.09 11.35
CA ALA A 60 13.25 -7.28 11.84
C ALA A 60 14.33 -7.75 10.85
N GLN A 61 14.07 -7.63 9.55
CA GLN A 61 15.05 -7.90 8.50
C GLN A 61 16.21 -6.90 8.47
N GLY A 62 16.11 -5.76 9.14
CA GLY A 62 17.08 -4.67 9.01
C GLY A 62 17.13 -4.12 7.58
N ASN A 63 16.00 -4.13 6.85
CA ASN A 63 15.96 -3.77 5.44
C ASN A 63 15.91 -2.25 5.26
N TYR A 64 17.05 -1.60 5.45
CA TYR A 64 17.22 -0.14 5.39
C TYR A 64 18.27 0.25 4.35
N ALA A 65 18.10 1.44 3.77
CA ALA A 65 19.10 2.08 2.93
C ALA A 65 19.21 3.57 3.27
N SER A 66 20.42 4.11 3.14
CA SER A 66 20.69 5.53 3.31
C SER A 66 20.38 6.32 2.03
N VAL A 67 20.23 7.63 2.15
CA VAL A 67 20.14 8.52 0.99
C VAL A 67 21.40 8.45 0.13
N ASP A 68 22.58 8.13 0.71
CA ASP A 68 23.82 7.97 -0.01
C ASP A 68 23.86 6.67 -0.82
N ASP A 69 23.26 5.60 -0.35
CA ASP A 69 23.08 4.35 -1.11
C ASP A 69 22.16 4.56 -2.32
N ILE A 70 21.06 5.28 -2.11
CA ILE A 70 20.16 5.68 -3.21
C ILE A 70 20.91 6.54 -4.23
N ALA A 71 21.68 7.53 -3.77
CA ALA A 71 22.44 8.40 -4.62
C ALA A 71 23.49 7.66 -5.47
N ALA A 72 24.17 6.68 -4.87
CA ALA A 72 25.14 5.85 -5.57
C ALA A 72 24.50 5.04 -6.71
N ASP A 73 23.37 4.36 -6.42
CA ASP A 73 22.62 3.58 -7.42
C ASP A 73 22.04 4.45 -8.55
N VAL A 74 21.48 5.60 -8.20
CA VAL A 74 20.96 6.58 -9.18
C VAL A 74 22.07 7.12 -10.07
N LYS A 75 23.22 7.47 -9.49
CA LYS A 75 24.39 7.96 -10.25
C LYS A 75 24.95 6.91 -11.20
N GLU A 76 25.03 5.66 -10.76
CA GLU A 76 25.46 4.54 -11.60
C GLU A 76 24.52 4.35 -12.80
N LYS A 77 23.22 4.34 -12.55
CA LYS A 77 22.18 4.09 -13.57
C LYS A 77 22.01 5.25 -14.55
N LEU A 78 22.03 6.50 -14.07
CA LEU A 78 21.66 7.69 -14.84
C LEU A 78 22.83 8.61 -15.20
N GLY A 79 24.02 8.39 -14.62
CA GLY A 79 25.24 9.12 -14.97
C GLY A 79 25.46 10.43 -14.22
N GLY A 80 24.57 10.82 -13.28
CA GLY A 80 24.79 11.92 -12.35
C GLY A 80 24.63 13.35 -12.92
N GLU A 81 24.16 13.52 -14.14
CA GLU A 81 23.94 14.84 -14.75
C GLU A 81 22.52 15.36 -14.47
N THR A 82 21.76 15.72 -15.49
CA THR A 82 20.35 16.16 -15.35
C THR A 82 19.42 14.96 -15.36
N VAL A 83 18.60 14.82 -14.32
CA VAL A 83 17.62 13.75 -14.16
C VAL A 83 16.21 14.34 -14.08
N GLY A 84 15.32 13.82 -14.91
CA GLY A 84 13.87 14.08 -14.80
C GLY A 84 13.26 13.16 -13.75
N VAL A 85 12.56 13.72 -12.79
CA VAL A 85 11.78 12.97 -11.78
C VAL A 85 10.32 13.27 -12.02
N ILE A 86 9.55 12.28 -12.45
CA ILE A 86 8.18 12.49 -12.91
C ILE A 86 7.15 11.76 -12.04
N PHE A 87 6.02 12.40 -11.83
CA PHE A 87 4.83 11.86 -11.19
C PHE A 87 5.04 11.29 -9.78
N PRO A 88 5.82 11.95 -8.91
CA PRO A 88 5.91 11.50 -7.53
C PRO A 88 4.61 11.78 -6.77
N ILE A 89 4.35 10.95 -5.76
CA ILE A 89 3.31 11.24 -4.78
C ILE A 89 3.78 12.38 -3.85
N LEU A 90 2.83 13.17 -3.35
CA LEU A 90 3.11 14.28 -2.44
C LEU A 90 3.19 13.78 -1.00
N SER A 91 4.34 13.27 -0.59
CA SER A 91 4.51 12.61 0.70
C SER A 91 5.84 12.94 1.38
N ARG A 92 5.78 13.41 2.64
CA ARG A 92 6.96 13.64 3.48
C ARG A 92 7.58 12.35 4.01
N ASN A 93 6.75 11.33 4.23
CA ASN A 93 7.16 10.10 4.89
C ASN A 93 7.58 9.00 3.91
N ARG A 94 7.19 9.11 2.63
CA ARG A 94 7.46 8.09 1.63
C ARG A 94 8.40 8.60 0.54
N PHE A 95 8.01 9.64 -0.17
CA PHE A 95 8.77 10.09 -1.33
C PHE A 95 9.89 11.09 -0.99
N ALA A 96 9.72 11.97 -0.02
CA ALA A 96 10.71 13.02 0.26
C ALA A 96 12.12 12.48 0.54
N VAL A 97 12.24 11.38 1.29
CA VAL A 97 13.56 10.77 1.57
C VAL A 97 14.16 10.12 0.31
N CYS A 98 13.31 9.49 -0.52
CA CYS A 98 13.75 8.98 -1.83
C CYS A 98 14.25 10.11 -2.73
N LEU A 99 13.53 11.24 -2.76
CA LEU A 99 13.93 12.44 -3.52
C LEU A 99 15.27 13.00 -3.06
N ARG A 100 15.56 12.99 -1.74
CA ARG A 100 16.89 13.35 -1.22
C ARG A 100 17.99 12.50 -1.82
N GLY A 101 17.82 11.18 -1.82
CA GLY A 101 18.80 10.26 -2.41
C GLY A 101 18.95 10.47 -3.91
N ILE A 102 17.83 10.63 -4.64
CA ILE A 102 17.85 10.92 -6.08
C ILE A 102 18.58 12.23 -6.38
N ALA A 103 18.28 13.29 -5.62
CA ALA A 103 18.90 14.61 -5.79
C ALA A 103 20.41 14.58 -5.50
N LYS A 104 20.87 13.88 -4.46
CA LYS A 104 22.30 13.67 -4.18
C LYS A 104 23.03 12.93 -5.32
N GLY A 105 22.30 12.09 -6.07
CA GLY A 105 22.84 11.34 -7.20
C GLY A 105 22.92 12.10 -8.52
N ALA A 106 22.49 13.38 -8.59
CA ALA A 106 22.40 14.17 -9.80
C ALA A 106 22.89 15.62 -9.59
N LYS A 107 23.33 16.30 -10.67
CA LYS A 107 23.66 17.72 -10.62
C LYS A 107 22.41 18.62 -10.70
N LYS A 108 21.42 18.18 -11.46
CA LYS A 108 20.16 18.91 -11.66
C LYS A 108 18.98 17.96 -11.68
N ILE A 109 17.91 18.36 -11.03
CA ILE A 109 16.60 17.66 -11.05
C ILE A 109 15.59 18.53 -11.79
N ILE A 110 14.96 17.95 -12.80
CA ILE A 110 13.73 18.48 -13.39
C ILE A 110 12.57 17.70 -12.76
N LEU A 111 11.90 18.31 -11.79
CA LEU A 111 10.77 17.70 -11.10
C LEU A 111 9.48 17.99 -11.85
N MET A 112 8.83 16.96 -12.37
CA MET A 112 7.54 17.09 -13.03
C MET A 112 6.43 16.55 -12.15
N LEU A 113 5.57 17.45 -11.69
CA LEU A 113 4.44 17.13 -10.83
C LEU A 113 3.16 16.98 -11.66
N SER A 114 2.34 15.99 -11.32
CA SER A 114 0.97 15.88 -11.85
C SER A 114 0.09 16.96 -11.22
N TYR A 115 -0.92 17.42 -11.95
CA TYR A 115 -1.93 18.34 -11.47
C TYR A 115 -3.31 18.03 -12.07
N PRO A 116 -4.44 18.32 -11.43
CA PRO A 116 -4.58 19.04 -10.15
C PRO A 116 -4.10 18.25 -8.93
N SER A 117 -3.86 16.93 -9.06
CA SER A 117 -3.43 16.07 -7.96
C SER A 117 -2.41 15.02 -8.42
N ASP A 118 -1.73 14.39 -7.46
CA ASP A 118 -1.00 13.16 -7.72
C ASP A 118 -1.95 11.96 -7.94
N GLU A 119 -1.38 10.78 -8.24
CA GLU A 119 -2.19 9.58 -8.58
C GLU A 119 -2.98 9.01 -7.39
N VAL A 120 -2.64 9.37 -6.15
CA VAL A 120 -3.36 8.96 -4.94
C VAL A 120 -4.31 10.06 -4.44
N GLY A 121 -4.43 11.16 -5.16
CA GLY A 121 -5.41 12.21 -4.93
C GLY A 121 -4.96 13.32 -3.99
N ASN A 122 -3.67 13.48 -3.70
CA ASN A 122 -3.16 14.67 -3.01
C ASN A 122 -3.20 15.86 -3.97
N HIS A 123 -4.05 16.84 -3.67
CA HIS A 123 -4.24 17.99 -4.53
C HIS A 123 -3.13 19.02 -4.37
N LEU A 124 -2.56 19.47 -5.50
CA LEU A 124 -1.75 20.69 -5.61
C LEU A 124 -2.63 21.90 -5.87
N ILE A 125 -3.74 21.72 -6.57
CA ILE A 125 -4.66 22.77 -7.01
C ILE A 125 -6.08 22.26 -6.76
N ASP A 126 -6.96 23.16 -6.32
CA ASP A 126 -8.39 22.88 -6.33
C ASP A 126 -8.88 22.79 -7.78
N PRO A 127 -9.56 21.70 -8.19
CA PRO A 127 -10.06 21.54 -9.55
C PRO A 127 -10.99 22.68 -10.00
N ASP A 128 -11.82 23.20 -9.10
CA ASP A 128 -12.74 24.30 -9.43
C ASP A 128 -11.95 25.59 -9.75
N VAL A 129 -10.90 25.88 -8.99
CA VAL A 129 -9.98 27.00 -9.26
C VAL A 129 -9.24 26.83 -10.57
N MET A 130 -8.84 25.59 -10.88
CA MET A 130 -8.17 25.26 -12.16
C MET A 130 -9.11 25.55 -13.34
N ASP A 131 -10.37 25.13 -13.25
CA ASP A 131 -11.39 25.35 -14.28
C ASP A 131 -11.68 26.85 -14.45
N GLU A 132 -11.80 27.62 -13.37
CA GLU A 132 -11.97 29.07 -13.41
C GLU A 132 -10.80 29.80 -14.12
N LYS A 133 -9.59 29.27 -14.02
CA LYS A 133 -8.41 29.80 -14.71
C LYS A 133 -8.28 29.33 -16.17
N GLY A 134 -9.15 28.43 -16.61
CA GLY A 134 -9.17 27.90 -17.99
C GLY A 134 -7.96 27.03 -18.32
N VAL A 135 -7.39 26.32 -17.34
CA VAL A 135 -6.24 25.44 -17.51
C VAL A 135 -6.71 24.03 -17.84
N ASP A 136 -6.21 23.47 -18.94
CA ASP A 136 -6.51 22.10 -19.37
C ASP A 136 -5.42 21.12 -18.93
N PRO A 137 -5.67 20.29 -17.90
CA PRO A 137 -4.67 19.36 -17.35
C PRO A 137 -4.23 18.27 -18.34
N TYR A 138 -4.97 18.07 -19.43
CA TYR A 138 -4.63 17.08 -20.47
C TYR A 138 -3.69 17.62 -21.54
N ARG A 139 -3.54 18.94 -21.65
CA ARG A 139 -2.77 19.60 -22.72
C ARG A 139 -1.71 20.55 -22.22
N ASP A 140 -2.01 21.28 -21.14
CA ASP A 140 -1.16 22.36 -20.69
C ASP A 140 0.05 21.85 -19.92
N VAL A 141 1.21 22.43 -20.25
CA VAL A 141 2.45 22.26 -19.49
C VAL A 141 2.77 23.59 -18.85
N LEU A 142 2.81 23.61 -17.51
CA LEU A 142 3.05 24.85 -16.77
C LEU A 142 4.50 24.88 -16.25
N THR A 143 5.17 26.00 -16.41
CA THR A 143 6.39 26.28 -15.66
C THR A 143 6.06 26.68 -14.24
N LEU A 144 7.03 26.65 -13.33
CA LEU A 144 6.84 27.11 -11.94
C LEU A 144 6.33 28.55 -11.87
N GLU A 145 6.86 29.43 -12.72
CA GLU A 145 6.44 30.83 -12.79
C GLU A 145 4.96 30.95 -13.16
N LYS A 146 4.55 30.24 -14.23
CA LYS A 146 3.15 30.25 -14.69
C LYS A 146 2.21 29.63 -13.67
N TYR A 147 2.63 28.56 -13.03
CA TYR A 147 1.87 27.95 -11.94
C TYR A 147 1.64 28.93 -10.78
N ARG A 148 2.69 29.62 -10.34
CA ARG A 148 2.58 30.60 -9.24
C ARG A 148 1.78 31.85 -9.63
N GLU A 149 1.84 32.26 -10.88
CA GLU A 149 1.00 33.36 -11.42
C GLU A 149 -0.49 33.00 -11.33
N LEU A 150 -0.83 31.76 -11.72
CA LEU A 150 -2.23 31.32 -11.80
C LEU A 150 -2.82 30.95 -10.43
N PHE A 151 -2.06 30.26 -9.58
CA PHE A 151 -2.56 29.59 -8.38
C PHE A 151 -1.93 30.08 -7.08
N GLY A 152 -0.87 30.89 -7.14
CA GLY A 152 -0.16 31.36 -5.95
C GLY A 152 0.56 30.25 -5.19
N TYR A 153 0.60 30.38 -3.87
CA TYR A 153 1.19 29.39 -2.96
C TYR A 153 0.08 28.56 -2.35
N THR A 154 -0.05 27.33 -2.80
CA THR A 154 -1.06 26.38 -2.35
C THR A 154 -0.48 25.44 -1.30
N VAL A 155 -1.27 25.08 -0.30
CA VAL A 155 -0.85 24.16 0.76
C VAL A 155 -1.79 22.94 0.81
N HIS A 156 -1.22 21.79 1.10
CA HIS A 156 -1.99 20.58 1.26
C HIS A 156 -2.92 20.67 2.49
N PRO A 157 -4.23 20.34 2.36
CA PRO A 157 -5.23 20.64 3.39
C PRO A 157 -4.97 19.98 4.75
N PHE A 158 -4.40 18.78 4.79
CA PHE A 158 -4.11 18.09 6.04
C PHE A 158 -2.74 18.42 6.62
N THR A 159 -1.73 18.61 5.76
CA THR A 159 -0.35 18.75 6.23
C THR A 159 0.08 20.21 6.35
N GLY A 160 -0.64 21.15 5.73
CA GLY A 160 -0.27 22.56 5.67
C GLY A 160 1.02 22.83 4.87
N VAL A 161 1.49 21.86 4.08
CA VAL A 161 2.76 21.94 3.34
C VAL A 161 2.51 22.41 1.91
N ASP A 162 3.24 23.42 1.47
CA ASP A 162 3.44 23.71 0.04
C ASP A 162 4.46 22.69 -0.50
N TYR A 163 3.98 21.62 -1.13
CA TYR A 163 4.84 20.56 -1.63
C TYR A 163 5.76 21.01 -2.77
N VAL A 164 5.38 22.02 -3.52
CA VAL A 164 6.23 22.57 -4.58
C VAL A 164 7.47 23.23 -3.98
N ALA A 165 7.28 24.13 -3.00
CA ALA A 165 8.38 24.75 -2.29
C ALA A 165 9.20 23.70 -1.51
N TYR A 166 8.54 22.81 -0.78
CA TYR A 166 9.18 21.79 0.01
C TYR A 166 10.11 20.86 -0.80
N TYR A 167 9.65 20.38 -1.95
CA TYR A 167 10.48 19.52 -2.78
C TYR A 167 11.63 20.28 -3.47
N MET A 168 11.39 21.53 -3.87
CA MET A 168 12.46 22.37 -4.41
C MET A 168 13.57 22.62 -3.40
N ASP A 169 13.20 22.99 -2.17
CA ASP A 169 14.17 23.26 -1.11
C ASP A 169 14.94 21.99 -0.75
N LEU A 170 14.24 20.85 -0.66
CA LEU A 170 14.85 19.54 -0.41
C LEU A 170 15.89 19.17 -1.49
N ILE A 171 15.61 19.42 -2.77
CA ILE A 171 16.56 19.16 -3.87
C ILE A 171 17.79 20.08 -3.73
N ARG A 172 17.59 21.36 -3.44
CA ARG A 172 18.67 22.35 -3.26
C ARG A 172 19.53 22.04 -2.04
N ASP A 173 18.91 21.65 -0.93
CA ASP A 173 19.63 21.25 0.28
C ASP A 173 20.54 20.04 0.06
N CYS A 174 20.23 19.21 -0.94
CA CYS A 174 21.08 18.09 -1.37
C CYS A 174 22.18 18.50 -2.35
N GLY A 175 22.29 19.78 -2.69
CA GLY A 175 23.32 20.31 -3.58
C GLY A 175 23.01 20.22 -5.07
N ALA A 176 21.80 19.83 -5.46
CA ALA A 176 21.36 19.79 -6.86
C ALA A 176 20.61 21.07 -7.26
N GLU A 177 20.69 21.44 -8.54
CA GLU A 177 19.79 22.45 -9.10
C GLU A 177 18.37 21.89 -9.21
N ALA A 178 17.36 22.72 -8.85
CA ALA A 178 15.94 22.34 -8.90
C ALA A 178 15.19 23.17 -9.95
N GLU A 179 14.53 22.49 -10.87
CA GLU A 179 13.55 23.08 -11.78
C GLU A 179 12.25 22.29 -11.69
N VAL A 180 11.10 22.97 -11.66
CA VAL A 180 9.79 22.34 -11.51
C VAL A 180 8.91 22.69 -12.70
N ILE A 181 8.26 21.67 -13.25
CA ILE A 181 7.21 21.78 -14.26
C ILE A 181 5.99 20.97 -13.86
N PHE A 182 4.84 21.33 -14.42
CA PHE A 182 3.57 20.64 -14.15
C PHE A 182 3.00 20.13 -15.46
N ALA A 183 2.75 18.84 -15.55
CA ALA A 183 2.19 18.18 -16.72
C ALA A 183 1.65 16.79 -16.38
N ASN A 184 0.67 16.31 -17.17
CA ASN A 184 0.11 14.97 -17.05
C ASN A 184 0.47 14.05 -18.23
N ASP A 185 1.17 14.56 -19.25
CA ASP A 185 1.83 13.71 -20.25
C ASP A 185 3.31 13.53 -19.90
N ALA A 186 3.70 12.28 -19.63
CA ALA A 186 5.09 11.94 -19.29
C ALA A 186 6.11 12.46 -20.31
N LYS A 187 5.73 12.60 -21.59
CA LYS A 187 6.62 13.11 -22.64
C LYS A 187 7.03 14.57 -22.47
N ALA A 188 6.30 15.34 -21.65
CA ALA A 188 6.62 16.75 -21.37
C ALA A 188 8.00 16.94 -20.70
N ILE A 189 8.57 15.89 -20.11
CA ILE A 189 9.92 15.89 -19.54
C ILE A 189 11.03 15.88 -20.60
N LEU A 190 10.77 15.30 -21.79
CA LEU A 190 11.80 14.99 -22.78
C LEU A 190 12.52 16.21 -23.40
N PRO A 191 11.92 17.41 -23.52
CA PRO A 191 12.64 18.63 -23.90
C PRO A 191 13.71 19.05 -22.88
N TYR A 192 13.60 18.64 -21.62
CA TYR A 192 14.50 19.00 -20.53
C TYR A 192 15.61 17.97 -20.32
N THR A 193 15.26 16.68 -20.38
CA THR A 193 16.21 15.57 -20.22
C THR A 193 15.65 14.28 -20.80
N LYS A 194 16.54 13.38 -21.22
CA LYS A 194 16.21 12.02 -21.67
C LYS A 194 16.50 10.93 -20.62
N ASN A 195 17.05 11.34 -19.47
CA ASN A 195 17.34 10.47 -18.33
C ASN A 195 16.25 10.67 -17.27
N VAL A 196 15.42 9.68 -17.04
CA VAL A 196 14.17 9.84 -16.27
C VAL A 196 14.05 8.79 -15.19
N ILE A 197 13.69 9.23 -13.97
CA ILE A 197 13.12 8.38 -12.92
C ILE A 197 11.59 8.60 -12.93
N ASN A 198 10.88 7.55 -13.23
CA ASN A 198 9.43 7.50 -13.18
C ASN A 198 8.96 7.07 -11.80
N CYS A 199 8.25 7.93 -11.10
CA CYS A 199 7.73 7.69 -9.76
C CYS A 199 6.25 7.28 -9.73
N ASP A 200 5.62 7.14 -10.89
CA ASP A 200 4.27 6.60 -11.04
C ASP A 200 4.21 5.18 -10.46
N ILE A 201 3.25 4.92 -9.59
CA ILE A 201 3.12 3.65 -8.88
C ILE A 201 2.34 2.63 -9.73
N HIS A 202 1.11 3.00 -10.14
CA HIS A 202 0.17 2.05 -10.74
C HIS A 202 0.37 1.84 -12.24
N THR A 203 0.72 2.90 -12.96
CA THR A 203 0.88 2.84 -14.42
C THR A 203 2.32 2.88 -14.89
N ARG A 204 3.31 2.75 -13.98
CA ARG A 204 4.75 2.91 -14.23
C ARG A 204 5.28 2.15 -15.44
N LYS A 205 4.84 0.90 -15.64
CA LYS A 205 5.26 0.10 -16.82
C LYS A 205 4.75 0.69 -18.13
N ARG A 206 3.55 1.27 -18.15
CA ARG A 206 2.99 1.96 -19.32
C ARG A 206 3.73 3.28 -19.56
N THR A 207 3.94 4.06 -18.51
CA THR A 207 4.66 5.34 -18.55
C THR A 207 6.07 5.15 -19.08
N LYS A 208 6.82 4.16 -18.56
CA LYS A 208 8.16 3.80 -19.03
C LYS A 208 8.16 3.45 -20.52
N ARG A 209 7.24 2.61 -20.99
CA ARG A 209 7.15 2.27 -22.43
C ARG A 209 6.88 3.49 -23.30
N ARG A 210 6.02 4.42 -22.84
CA ARG A 210 5.71 5.67 -23.59
C ARG A 210 6.91 6.59 -23.68
N LEU A 211 7.69 6.74 -22.61
CA LEU A 211 8.92 7.53 -22.59
C LEU A 211 9.97 6.97 -23.54
N ILE A 212 10.23 5.67 -23.48
CA ILE A 212 11.20 4.99 -24.37
C ILE A 212 10.78 5.16 -25.84
N ALA A 213 9.50 4.92 -26.15
CA ALA A 213 8.97 5.09 -27.50
C ALA A 213 9.04 6.54 -28.01
N ALA A 214 9.08 7.52 -27.10
CA ALA A 214 9.22 8.94 -27.44
C ALA A 214 10.68 9.43 -27.46
N GLY A 215 11.66 8.55 -27.27
CA GLY A 215 13.09 8.86 -27.40
C GLY A 215 13.82 9.19 -26.10
N ALA A 216 13.29 8.77 -24.94
CA ALA A 216 14.05 8.75 -23.70
C ALA A 216 15.24 7.77 -23.81
N GLU A 217 16.39 8.11 -23.25
CA GLU A 217 17.62 7.30 -23.33
C GLU A 217 17.71 6.32 -22.16
N LYS A 218 17.48 6.81 -20.94
CA LYS A 218 17.52 6.01 -19.70
C LYS A 218 16.25 6.26 -18.91
N VAL A 219 15.46 5.23 -18.73
CA VAL A 219 14.24 5.31 -17.92
C VAL A 219 14.25 4.22 -16.87
N PHE A 220 14.24 4.62 -15.61
CA PHE A 220 14.07 3.73 -14.47
C PHE A 220 12.81 4.13 -13.70
N SER A 221 12.10 3.14 -13.18
CA SER A 221 11.01 3.39 -12.21
C SER A 221 11.54 3.16 -10.79
N LEU A 222 10.79 3.61 -9.77
CA LEU A 222 11.22 3.44 -8.37
C LEU A 222 11.46 1.97 -8.00
N ASP A 223 10.72 1.03 -8.60
CA ASP A 223 10.93 -0.41 -8.42
C ASP A 223 12.21 -0.95 -9.08
N GLU A 224 12.97 -0.11 -9.75
CA GLU A 224 14.23 -0.49 -10.38
C GLU A 224 15.45 0.22 -9.74
N ILE A 225 15.24 0.94 -8.64
CA ILE A 225 16.31 1.57 -7.83
C ILE A 225 16.45 0.76 -6.54
N LEU A 226 17.68 0.39 -6.15
CA LEU A 226 17.99 -0.49 -5.02
C LEU A 226 17.35 -1.89 -5.15
N THR A 227 17.45 -2.48 -6.32
CA THR A 227 17.06 -3.89 -6.56
C THR A 227 18.12 -4.90 -6.13
N ALA A 228 19.31 -4.43 -5.77
CA ALA A 228 20.41 -5.18 -5.19
C ALA A 228 21.09 -4.34 -4.09
N PRO A 229 21.88 -4.96 -3.19
CA PRO A 229 22.60 -4.20 -2.17
C PRO A 229 23.59 -3.19 -2.78
N VAL A 230 23.56 -1.96 -2.30
CA VAL A 230 24.55 -0.92 -2.63
C VAL A 230 25.28 -0.56 -1.34
N ASN A 231 26.60 -0.63 -1.34
CA ASN A 231 27.44 -0.40 -0.16
C ASN A 231 27.01 -1.21 1.11
N GLY A 232 26.41 -2.37 0.91
CA GLY A 232 25.89 -3.18 2.01
C GLY A 232 24.50 -2.78 2.52
N SER A 233 23.79 -1.91 1.80
CA SER A 233 22.42 -1.52 2.14
C SER A 233 21.43 -2.68 2.08
N GLY A 234 20.23 -2.45 2.66
CA GLY A 234 19.05 -3.19 2.29
C GLY A 234 18.67 -2.98 0.82
N TYR A 235 17.79 -3.81 0.32
CA TYR A 235 17.29 -3.75 -1.05
C TYR A 235 15.95 -4.49 -1.17
N ASN A 236 15.28 -4.34 -2.30
CA ASN A 236 14.17 -5.21 -2.66
C ASN A 236 14.19 -5.49 -4.17
N GLU A 237 14.31 -6.77 -4.55
CA GLU A 237 14.48 -7.22 -5.93
C GLU A 237 13.30 -6.88 -6.84
N ASN A 238 12.09 -6.83 -6.28
CA ASN A 238 10.84 -6.65 -7.02
C ASN A 238 10.28 -5.24 -6.95
N TYR A 239 10.56 -4.53 -5.85
CA TYR A 239 9.91 -3.25 -5.55
C TYR A 239 10.90 -2.10 -5.37
N GLY A 240 12.22 -2.38 -5.25
CA GLY A 240 13.23 -1.33 -5.11
C GLY A 240 12.84 -0.31 -4.03
N LEU A 241 12.66 0.95 -4.45
CA LEU A 241 12.20 2.04 -3.58
C LEU A 241 10.68 2.15 -3.43
N LEU A 242 9.87 1.35 -4.15
CA LEU A 242 8.43 1.35 -3.92
C LEU A 242 8.10 0.77 -2.55
N GLY A 243 7.09 1.35 -1.88
CA GLY A 243 6.67 0.93 -0.54
C GLY A 243 7.65 1.34 0.57
N THR A 244 8.62 2.22 0.27
CA THR A 244 9.54 2.75 1.28
C THR A 244 8.86 3.69 2.25
N ASN A 245 9.34 3.68 3.49
CA ASN A 245 8.95 4.61 4.52
C ASN A 245 10.18 5.30 5.13
N LYS A 246 10.01 6.55 5.54
CA LYS A 246 11.01 7.29 6.28
C LYS A 246 11.33 6.59 7.60
N ALA A 247 12.58 6.22 7.81
CA ALA A 247 13.08 5.72 9.10
C ALA A 247 13.76 6.85 9.91
N THR A 248 14.61 7.62 9.23
CA THR A 248 15.23 8.85 9.75
C THR A 248 15.23 9.92 8.66
N GLU A 249 15.85 11.08 8.88
CA GLU A 249 16.00 12.10 7.84
C GLU A 249 16.81 11.61 6.63
N ASP A 250 17.75 10.68 6.87
CA ASP A 250 18.70 10.21 5.86
C ASP A 250 18.63 8.69 5.60
N THR A 251 17.57 8.03 6.07
CA THR A 251 17.43 6.57 5.94
C THR A 251 15.98 6.20 5.63
N VAL A 252 15.79 5.33 4.66
CA VAL A 252 14.51 4.69 4.35
C VAL A 252 14.45 3.26 4.85
N LYS A 253 13.30 2.85 5.33
CA LYS A 253 12.92 1.45 5.48
C LYS A 253 12.34 0.98 4.15
N LEU A 254 12.93 -0.05 3.58
CA LEU A 254 12.47 -0.67 2.32
C LEU A 254 11.33 -1.65 2.57
N PHE A 255 10.61 -2.02 1.52
CA PHE A 255 9.58 -3.05 1.58
C PHE A 255 10.21 -4.41 1.95
N PRO A 256 9.55 -5.25 2.77
CA PRO A 256 10.16 -6.51 3.23
C PRO A 256 10.34 -7.52 2.10
N ARG A 257 11.27 -8.46 2.29
CA ARG A 257 11.60 -9.56 1.37
C ARG A 257 11.25 -10.89 2.01
N ASP A 258 11.18 -11.95 1.18
CA ASP A 258 11.11 -13.34 1.62
C ASP A 258 10.02 -13.62 2.67
N CYS A 259 8.90 -12.91 2.58
CA CYS A 259 7.84 -13.00 3.58
C CYS A 259 7.10 -14.34 3.56
N GLN A 260 7.13 -15.09 2.47
CA GLN A 260 6.35 -16.32 2.32
C GLN A 260 6.78 -17.41 3.31
N SER A 261 8.07 -17.67 3.41
CA SER A 261 8.60 -18.67 4.36
C SER A 261 8.28 -18.32 5.81
N MET A 262 8.23 -17.03 6.14
CA MET A 262 7.90 -16.55 7.48
C MET A 262 6.42 -16.80 7.83
N VAL A 263 5.48 -16.48 6.94
CA VAL A 263 4.04 -16.71 7.21
C VAL A 263 3.75 -18.21 7.36
N GLU A 264 4.38 -19.06 6.55
CA GLU A 264 4.26 -20.51 6.65
C GLU A 264 4.85 -21.06 7.95
N ALA A 265 5.99 -20.52 8.40
CA ALA A 265 6.61 -20.89 9.67
C ALA A 265 5.73 -20.49 10.87
N ILE A 266 5.11 -19.30 10.85
CA ILE A 266 4.17 -18.88 11.89
C ILE A 266 2.93 -19.77 11.91
N GLN A 267 2.34 -20.07 10.73
CA GLN A 267 1.20 -20.99 10.63
C GLN A 267 1.53 -22.34 11.26
N LYS A 268 2.68 -22.91 10.90
CA LYS A 268 3.13 -24.20 11.44
C LYS A 268 3.30 -24.15 12.96
N LYS A 269 3.95 -23.11 13.50
CA LYS A 269 4.15 -22.96 14.95
C LYS A 269 2.84 -22.81 15.71
N LEU A 270 1.89 -22.05 15.18
CA LEU A 270 0.55 -21.93 15.76
C LEU A 270 -0.19 -23.28 15.73
N TYR A 271 -0.08 -24.02 14.65
CA TYR A 271 -0.65 -25.37 14.57
C TYR A 271 -0.02 -26.32 15.59
N ASP A 272 1.32 -26.35 15.69
CA ASP A 272 2.03 -27.21 16.64
C ASP A 272 1.62 -26.89 18.11
N ALA A 273 1.33 -25.62 18.42
CA ALA A 273 0.93 -25.18 19.76
C ALA A 273 -0.57 -25.39 20.08
N THR A 274 -1.44 -25.36 19.08
CA THR A 274 -2.90 -25.27 19.30
C THR A 274 -3.70 -26.41 18.66
N GLY A 275 -3.13 -27.10 17.69
CA GLY A 275 -3.83 -28.05 16.83
C GLY A 275 -4.81 -27.39 15.86
N LYS A 276 -4.71 -26.06 15.64
CA LYS A 276 -5.62 -25.28 14.79
C LYS A 276 -4.92 -24.75 13.56
N HIS A 277 -5.60 -24.88 12.42
CA HIS A 277 -5.14 -24.33 11.14
C HIS A 277 -5.56 -22.86 11.03
N VAL A 278 -4.68 -21.97 11.48
CA VAL A 278 -4.85 -20.51 11.39
C VAL A 278 -4.20 -20.04 10.10
N GLU A 279 -4.85 -19.11 9.40
CA GLU A 279 -4.24 -18.47 8.24
C GLU A 279 -3.35 -17.29 8.69
N VAL A 280 -2.28 -17.05 7.94
CA VAL A 280 -1.29 -16.02 8.29
C VAL A 280 -0.99 -15.15 7.07
N MET A 281 -0.88 -13.83 7.27
CA MET A 281 -0.48 -12.91 6.21
C MET A 281 0.37 -11.75 6.73
N VAL A 282 1.17 -11.20 5.84
CA VAL A 282 1.75 -9.87 5.98
C VAL A 282 0.86 -8.90 5.22
N TYR A 283 0.53 -7.77 5.81
CA TYR A 283 -0.24 -6.73 5.14
C TYR A 283 0.53 -5.41 5.12
N GLY A 284 0.34 -4.67 4.04
CA GLY A 284 0.69 -3.27 3.91
C GLY A 284 -0.52 -2.37 4.14
N ASP A 285 -0.41 -1.10 3.82
CA ASP A 285 -1.51 -0.16 3.97
C ASP A 285 -2.68 -0.53 3.05
N GLY A 286 -3.87 -0.55 3.61
CA GLY A 286 -5.10 -0.72 2.87
C GLY A 286 -5.42 0.51 2.02
N ALA A 287 -6.31 0.35 1.05
CA ALA A 287 -6.81 1.45 0.23
C ALA A 287 -8.11 1.98 0.80
N PHE A 288 -8.12 3.20 1.32
CA PHE A 288 -9.33 3.93 1.65
C PHE A 288 -9.26 5.38 1.16
N LYS A 289 -10.41 5.97 0.92
CA LYS A 289 -10.50 7.37 0.49
C LYS A 289 -11.01 8.22 1.63
N ASP A 290 -10.21 9.18 2.05
CA ASP A 290 -10.65 10.18 3.01
C ASP A 290 -11.72 11.10 2.37
N PRO A 291 -12.90 11.27 3.00
CA PRO A 291 -13.98 12.05 2.40
C PRO A 291 -13.74 13.56 2.43
N VAL A 292 -12.89 14.06 3.32
CA VAL A 292 -12.59 15.50 3.47
C VAL A 292 -11.42 15.89 2.57
N GLY A 293 -10.29 15.22 2.71
CA GLY A 293 -9.10 15.47 1.87
C GLY A 293 -9.20 14.89 0.48
N LYS A 294 -10.17 14.02 0.22
CA LYS A 294 -10.39 13.36 -1.06
C LYS A 294 -9.17 12.57 -1.57
N ILE A 295 -8.28 12.19 -0.67
CA ILE A 295 -7.07 11.42 -0.97
C ILE A 295 -7.29 9.92 -0.81
N TRP A 296 -6.57 9.14 -1.61
CA TRP A 296 -6.43 7.70 -1.42
C TRP A 296 -5.15 7.43 -0.67
N GLU A 297 -5.23 6.76 0.46
CA GLU A 297 -4.04 6.23 1.11
C GLU A 297 -3.69 4.88 0.50
N LEU A 298 -2.73 4.93 -0.40
CA LEU A 298 -2.11 3.77 -1.03
C LEU A 298 -0.63 3.85 -0.75
N ALA A 299 -0.22 3.07 0.20
CA ALA A 299 1.13 3.17 0.68
C ALA A 299 2.07 2.20 0.01
N ASP A 300 1.60 1.00 -0.23
CA ASP A 300 2.45 -0.12 -0.61
C ASP A 300 2.16 -0.60 -2.04
N PRO A 301 3.17 -1.13 -2.74
CA PRO A 301 3.01 -1.65 -4.09
C PRO A 301 2.08 -2.86 -4.15
N VAL A 302 1.90 -3.53 -3.01
CA VAL A 302 0.96 -4.64 -2.81
C VAL A 302 0.33 -4.55 -1.41
N VAL A 303 -0.94 -4.90 -1.29
CA VAL A 303 -1.65 -4.90 -0.02
C VAL A 303 -1.22 -6.07 0.87
N SER A 304 -0.85 -7.19 0.28
CA SER A 304 -0.32 -8.35 1.01
C SER A 304 0.89 -8.95 0.29
N PRO A 305 2.10 -8.74 0.82
CA PRO A 305 3.32 -9.30 0.24
C PRO A 305 3.46 -10.82 0.40
N ALA A 306 2.78 -11.41 1.38
CA ALA A 306 2.77 -12.87 1.58
C ALA A 306 1.56 -13.30 2.40
N TYR A 307 1.07 -14.51 2.13
CA TYR A 307 -0.05 -15.11 2.84
C TYR A 307 -0.06 -16.64 2.68
N THR A 308 -0.72 -17.32 3.60
CA THR A 308 -0.91 -18.78 3.53
C THR A 308 -2.04 -19.16 2.57
N ALA A 309 -1.99 -20.37 2.06
CA ALA A 309 -2.82 -20.84 0.94
C ALA A 309 -4.34 -20.67 1.14
N GLY A 310 -4.82 -20.72 2.38
CA GLY A 310 -6.25 -20.54 2.68
C GLY A 310 -6.79 -19.13 2.46
N LEU A 311 -5.91 -18.14 2.20
CA LEU A 311 -6.28 -16.76 1.86
C LEU A 311 -6.24 -16.49 0.35
N GLU A 312 -5.94 -17.48 -0.47
CA GLU A 312 -5.96 -17.33 -1.93
C GLU A 312 -7.39 -17.15 -2.45
N GLY A 313 -7.56 -16.28 -3.43
CA GLY A 313 -8.80 -16.11 -4.17
C GLY A 313 -9.59 -14.86 -3.83
N THR A 314 -10.86 -14.90 -4.18
CA THR A 314 -11.85 -13.81 -3.99
C THR A 314 -13.00 -14.30 -3.13
N PRO A 315 -13.77 -13.40 -2.49
CA PRO A 315 -14.97 -13.81 -1.79
C PRO A 315 -15.94 -14.59 -2.71
N ASN A 316 -16.37 -15.74 -2.23
CA ASN A 316 -17.37 -16.57 -2.90
C ASN A 316 -18.65 -16.58 -2.07
N GLU A 317 -19.34 -15.44 -2.06
CA GLU A 317 -20.48 -15.15 -1.18
C GLU A 317 -21.78 -15.06 -1.97
N LEU A 318 -22.86 -15.56 -1.38
CA LEU A 318 -24.21 -15.39 -1.88
C LEU A 318 -24.84 -14.14 -1.25
N LYS A 319 -25.47 -13.30 -2.06
CA LYS A 319 -26.18 -12.11 -1.61
C LYS A 319 -27.53 -12.51 -0.99
N LEU A 320 -27.58 -12.55 0.34
CA LEU A 320 -28.75 -13.03 1.08
C LEU A 320 -30.03 -12.26 0.71
N LYS A 321 -29.93 -10.94 0.52
CA LYS A 321 -31.06 -10.11 0.11
C LYS A 321 -31.59 -10.56 -1.26
N TYR A 322 -30.71 -10.84 -2.24
CA TYR A 322 -31.12 -11.32 -3.55
C TYR A 322 -31.87 -12.66 -3.45
N LEU A 323 -31.38 -13.60 -2.65
CA LEU A 323 -32.04 -14.88 -2.41
C LEU A 323 -33.44 -14.68 -1.79
N ALA A 324 -33.53 -13.82 -0.78
CA ALA A 324 -34.82 -13.55 -0.11
C ALA A 324 -35.83 -12.85 -1.02
N ASP A 325 -35.37 -11.88 -1.83
CA ASP A 325 -36.24 -11.06 -2.67
C ASP A 325 -36.65 -11.79 -3.99
N ASN A 326 -35.88 -12.80 -4.42
CA ASN A 326 -36.10 -13.49 -5.71
C ASN A 326 -36.34 -14.99 -5.54
N ASP A 327 -35.31 -15.78 -5.24
CA ASP A 327 -35.40 -17.26 -5.21
C ASP A 327 -36.39 -17.75 -4.15
N PHE A 328 -36.51 -17.04 -3.03
CA PHE A 328 -37.32 -17.40 -1.87
C PHE A 328 -38.35 -16.34 -1.48
N ALA A 329 -38.78 -15.50 -2.44
CA ALA A 329 -39.69 -14.36 -2.20
C ALA A 329 -41.03 -14.75 -1.50
N GLY A 330 -41.46 -16.00 -1.60
CA GLY A 330 -42.66 -16.51 -0.96
C GLY A 330 -42.46 -17.08 0.47
N LEU A 331 -41.21 -17.16 0.94
CA LEU A 331 -40.86 -17.75 2.24
C LEU A 331 -40.65 -16.67 3.30
N ASN A 332 -40.95 -17.00 4.56
CA ASN A 332 -40.77 -16.09 5.68
C ASN A 332 -40.19 -16.82 6.91
N GLY A 333 -39.66 -16.05 7.86
CA GLY A 333 -39.22 -16.55 9.17
C GLY A 333 -38.24 -17.71 9.08
N GLU A 334 -38.54 -18.79 9.79
CA GLU A 334 -37.62 -19.95 9.87
C GLU A 334 -37.54 -20.75 8.55
N GLU A 335 -38.62 -20.78 7.75
CA GLU A 335 -38.60 -21.44 6.43
C GLU A 335 -37.62 -20.75 5.47
N LEU A 336 -37.64 -19.42 5.40
CA LEU A 336 -36.70 -18.63 4.63
C LEU A 336 -35.27 -18.86 5.11
N ARG A 337 -35.06 -18.88 6.43
CA ARG A 337 -33.75 -19.11 7.02
C ARG A 337 -33.18 -20.47 6.63
N GLN A 338 -33.99 -21.53 6.71
CA GLN A 338 -33.56 -22.89 6.34
C GLN A 338 -33.28 -23.01 4.82
N ALA A 339 -34.10 -22.38 3.99
CA ALA A 339 -33.88 -22.35 2.54
C ALA A 339 -32.55 -21.65 2.19
N ILE A 340 -32.27 -20.51 2.82
CA ILE A 340 -30.99 -19.79 2.66
C ILE A 340 -29.81 -20.65 3.12
N LYS A 341 -29.90 -21.29 4.30
CA LYS A 341 -28.87 -22.20 4.80
C LYS A 341 -28.62 -23.36 3.83
N GLY A 342 -29.67 -23.98 3.33
CA GLY A 342 -29.59 -25.02 2.31
C GLY A 342 -28.89 -24.56 1.05
N ARG A 343 -29.19 -23.36 0.57
CA ARG A 343 -28.57 -22.78 -0.61
C ARG A 343 -27.07 -22.46 -0.41
N ILE A 344 -26.70 -21.98 0.77
CA ILE A 344 -25.29 -21.75 1.13
C ILE A 344 -24.54 -23.09 1.23
N ALA A 345 -25.11 -24.09 1.88
CA ALA A 345 -24.51 -25.41 2.03
C ALA A 345 -24.33 -26.14 0.68
N ALA A 346 -25.25 -25.92 -0.26
CA ALA A 346 -25.20 -26.46 -1.61
C ALA A 346 -24.29 -25.67 -2.57
N LYS A 347 -23.70 -24.57 -2.10
CA LYS A 347 -22.73 -23.77 -2.88
C LYS A 347 -21.50 -24.60 -3.15
N ASP A 348 -21.15 -24.77 -4.42
CA ASP A 348 -19.88 -25.37 -4.79
C ASP A 348 -18.72 -24.35 -4.60
N GLY A 349 -17.49 -24.84 -4.64
CA GLY A 349 -16.28 -24.01 -4.55
C GLY A 349 -15.99 -23.20 -5.82
N SER A 350 -16.88 -23.23 -6.85
CA SER A 350 -16.66 -22.54 -8.10
C SER A 350 -16.89 -21.03 -7.96
N SER A 351 -16.29 -20.27 -8.87
CA SER A 351 -16.45 -18.82 -8.93
C SER A 351 -17.90 -18.45 -9.24
N LEU A 352 -18.46 -17.51 -8.47
CA LEU A 352 -19.77 -16.90 -8.71
C LEU A 352 -19.69 -15.69 -9.65
N VAL A 353 -18.56 -15.41 -10.27
CA VAL A 353 -18.37 -14.28 -11.19
C VAL A 353 -19.41 -14.33 -12.32
N GLY A 354 -20.10 -13.22 -12.52
CA GLY A 354 -21.18 -13.11 -13.53
C GLY A 354 -22.51 -13.75 -13.12
N ASN A 355 -22.65 -14.25 -11.90
CA ASN A 355 -23.90 -14.79 -11.39
C ASN A 355 -24.67 -13.72 -10.60
N MET A 356 -25.94 -13.49 -10.94
CA MET A 356 -26.79 -12.49 -10.29
C MET A 356 -26.88 -12.64 -8.76
N VAL A 357 -26.81 -13.86 -8.27
CA VAL A 357 -26.87 -14.16 -6.82
C VAL A 357 -25.62 -13.63 -6.07
N SER A 358 -24.53 -13.35 -6.76
CA SER A 358 -23.32 -12.76 -6.20
C SER A 358 -23.14 -11.27 -6.51
N GLU A 359 -24.02 -10.68 -7.31
CA GLU A 359 -23.93 -9.26 -7.65
C GLU A 359 -24.01 -8.36 -6.42
N GLY A 360 -23.11 -7.36 -6.40
CA GLY A 360 -22.98 -6.44 -5.26
C GLY A 360 -22.12 -6.97 -4.10
N THR A 361 -21.49 -8.15 -4.23
CA THR A 361 -20.35 -8.53 -3.40
C THR A 361 -19.09 -7.80 -3.91
N THR A 362 -18.13 -7.57 -3.03
CA THR A 362 -16.91 -6.80 -3.37
C THR A 362 -15.98 -7.65 -4.23
N PRO A 363 -15.68 -7.29 -5.49
CA PRO A 363 -14.85 -8.09 -6.40
C PRO A 363 -13.35 -7.83 -6.14
N ARG A 364 -12.90 -8.09 -4.91
CA ARG A 364 -11.50 -7.91 -4.49
C ARG A 364 -10.94 -9.24 -3.98
N ARG A 365 -9.63 -9.36 -3.96
CA ARG A 365 -8.98 -10.52 -3.32
C ARG A 365 -9.29 -10.55 -1.83
N LEU A 366 -9.33 -11.74 -1.26
CA LEU A 366 -9.49 -11.93 0.19
C LEU A 366 -8.39 -11.18 0.96
N THR A 367 -7.16 -11.25 0.48
CA THR A 367 -6.01 -10.57 1.08
C THR A 367 -6.15 -9.04 1.09
N ASP A 368 -6.75 -8.44 0.05
CA ASP A 368 -6.98 -7.00 0.01
C ASP A 368 -8.05 -6.56 1.03
N LEU A 369 -9.12 -7.34 1.17
CA LEU A 369 -10.19 -7.07 2.12
C LEU A 369 -9.70 -7.24 3.56
N ILE A 370 -9.00 -8.34 3.83
CA ILE A 370 -8.44 -8.63 5.16
C ILE A 370 -7.34 -7.63 5.50
N GLY A 371 -6.46 -7.29 4.54
CA GLY A 371 -5.43 -6.28 4.72
C GLY A 371 -6.01 -4.91 5.08
N SER A 372 -7.08 -4.47 4.41
CA SER A 372 -7.78 -3.23 4.74
C SER A 372 -8.42 -3.27 6.13
N LEU A 373 -9.02 -4.40 6.52
CA LEU A 373 -9.54 -4.58 7.88
C LEU A 373 -8.43 -4.53 8.93
N CYS A 374 -7.28 -5.13 8.63
CA CYS A 374 -6.11 -5.10 9.50
C CYS A 374 -5.56 -3.68 9.68
N ASP A 375 -5.42 -2.93 8.59
CA ASP A 375 -4.94 -1.56 8.62
C ASP A 375 -5.81 -0.66 9.50
N LEU A 376 -7.13 -0.76 9.36
CA LEU A 376 -8.10 -0.02 10.19
C LEU A 376 -8.13 -0.49 11.65
N THR A 377 -7.71 -1.71 11.95
CA THR A 377 -7.70 -2.29 13.31
C THR A 377 -6.38 -2.02 14.02
N SER A 378 -5.27 -2.10 13.29
CA SER A 378 -3.92 -2.04 13.85
C SER A 378 -3.55 -0.63 14.29
N GLY A 379 -2.53 -0.56 15.13
CA GLY A 379 -1.92 0.69 15.53
C GLY A 379 -0.45 0.43 15.85
N SER A 380 0.44 0.70 14.89
CA SER A 380 1.90 0.63 15.10
C SER A 380 2.46 1.84 15.86
N GLY A 381 1.66 2.89 16.06
CA GLY A 381 2.00 4.04 16.88
C GLY A 381 1.92 3.71 18.39
N ASP A 382 1.32 4.58 19.17
CA ASP A 382 1.17 4.45 20.63
C ASP A 382 0.25 3.29 21.07
N LYS A 383 -0.59 2.75 20.18
CA LYS A 383 -1.39 1.54 20.46
C LYS A 383 -0.51 0.28 20.63
N GLY A 384 0.61 0.21 19.90
CA GLY A 384 1.56 -0.92 19.97
C GLY A 384 0.99 -2.24 19.48
N THR A 385 0.05 -2.22 18.53
CA THR A 385 -0.66 -3.40 18.01
C THR A 385 -0.35 -3.67 16.52
N PRO A 386 0.90 -4.03 16.18
CA PRO A 386 1.30 -4.29 14.79
C PRO A 386 0.85 -5.67 14.29
N ILE A 387 0.25 -6.47 15.14
CA ILE A 387 -0.33 -7.78 14.83
C ILE A 387 -1.84 -7.65 14.96
N VAL A 388 -2.58 -8.26 14.05
CA VAL A 388 -4.04 -8.30 14.07
C VAL A 388 -4.50 -9.75 14.06
N TYR A 389 -5.41 -10.09 14.97
CA TYR A 389 -6.06 -11.39 15.01
C TYR A 389 -7.53 -11.23 14.59
N ILE A 390 -7.92 -11.94 13.52
CA ILE A 390 -9.27 -11.88 12.98
C ILE A 390 -9.93 -13.23 13.15
N GLN A 391 -11.08 -13.24 13.79
CA GLN A 391 -11.85 -14.43 14.10
C GLN A 391 -13.19 -14.42 13.38
N GLY A 392 -13.55 -15.55 12.78
CA GLY A 392 -14.84 -15.73 12.16
C GLY A 392 -15.06 -15.00 10.83
N TYR A 393 -13.98 -14.58 10.15
CA TYR A 393 -14.09 -13.91 8.85
C TYR A 393 -14.75 -14.77 7.78
N PHE A 394 -14.52 -16.08 7.83
CA PHE A 394 -15.09 -17.06 6.91
C PHE A 394 -16.38 -17.70 7.38
N ASP A 395 -16.88 -17.29 8.54
CA ASP A 395 -18.15 -17.80 9.08
C ASP A 395 -19.33 -17.27 8.28
N ASN A 396 -20.35 -18.08 8.15
CA ASN A 396 -21.62 -17.73 7.50
C ASN A 396 -22.80 -18.39 8.22
N TYR A 397 -24.02 -18.32 7.69
CA TYR A 397 -25.21 -18.88 8.31
C TYR A 397 -25.19 -20.40 8.49
N THR A 398 -24.22 -21.14 7.91
CA THR A 398 -24.09 -22.59 8.07
C THR A 398 -23.08 -22.99 9.13
N THR A 399 -22.32 -22.06 9.70
CA THR A 399 -21.25 -22.28 10.69
C THR A 399 -21.68 -22.03 12.13
N GLU A 400 -22.93 -22.14 12.43
CA GLU A 400 -23.51 -21.96 13.77
C GLU A 400 -23.30 -23.13 14.73
#